data_4aaf8cd490e6607b6af32818c6853846
#
_entry.id   4aaf8cd490e6607b6af32818c6853846
#
_cell.length_a   1.000
_cell.length_b   1.000
_cell.length_c   1.000
_cell.angle_alpha   90.00
_cell.angle_beta   90.00
_cell.angle_gamma   90.00
#
_symmetry.space_group_name_H-M   'P 1'
#
loop_
_entity.id
_entity.type
_entity.pdbx_description
1 polymer ?
#
loop_
_entity_poly.entity_id
_entity_poly.type
_entity_poly.pdbx_seq_one_letter_code
_entity_poly.pdbx_strand_id
1 'polypeptide(L)'
;MIPRYTRPEMAAIWDPQTRYRIWFEIEAHAADAMAELGVIPKAAAKAIWEKGKHAKFDVARIDAIEREVKHDVIAFLTHLAEIVGPQARFVHQGMTSSDVLDTCLNVQLVRAADLLIADVDALMAALKRRAFEHKLTPTIGRSHGIHAEPTTFGLKLAYAYAEFFRAKERLICARTEVATCAISGAVGTFAQVDPRVEAHVAEAMGLAVEPVSTQVIPRDRHAMYFATLGVVAASVERLATEIRHLQRTEVLEAEEFFSEGQKGSSAMPHKRNPVLSENVTGLARMVRAYVTPALENVVLWQERDISHSSVERMIAPDATATLDFAVARLTGIIDKLVVYPANMRKNLERLGGLIHSQRVMLALTQKGMAREEAYAVVQRNAMRAWKGEADFFSSLVADNDVRKHLNEAELKESFDLAHHFKHVDTIFERVFGKTELADRK
;
A
#
# COMPACT_ATOMS: atom_id res chain seq x y z
N MET A 1 14.79 6.32 -9.14
CA MET A 1 13.50 6.29 -9.89
C MET A 1 13.74 6.10 -11.39
N ILE A 2 13.00 5.22 -12.04
CA ILE A 2 13.01 5.11 -13.51
C ILE A 2 11.70 5.69 -14.07
N PRO A 3 11.74 6.48 -15.17
CA PRO A 3 10.54 7.18 -15.68
C PRO A 3 9.37 6.25 -15.97
N ARG A 4 9.65 5.00 -16.39
CA ARG A 4 8.63 4.00 -16.73
C ARG A 4 7.71 3.64 -15.55
N TYR A 5 8.18 3.75 -14.31
CA TYR A 5 7.48 3.35 -13.08
C TYR A 5 7.36 4.49 -12.08
N THR A 6 7.30 5.72 -12.58
CA THR A 6 7.18 6.92 -11.75
C THR A 6 6.05 7.79 -12.30
N ARG A 7 5.08 8.13 -11.46
CA ARG A 7 4.02 9.07 -11.82
C ARG A 7 4.49 10.51 -11.64
N PRO A 8 4.00 11.47 -12.43
CA PRO A 8 4.48 12.85 -12.40
C PRO A 8 4.35 13.52 -11.02
N GLU A 9 3.25 13.24 -10.30
CA GLU A 9 2.98 13.83 -8.98
C GLU A 9 4.03 13.40 -7.95
N MET A 10 4.38 12.11 -7.95
CA MET A 10 5.41 11.58 -7.06
C MET A 10 6.81 12.02 -7.50
N ALA A 11 7.08 12.09 -8.81
CA ALA A 11 8.34 12.60 -9.33
C ALA A 11 8.60 14.04 -8.88
N ALA A 12 7.56 14.87 -8.86
CA ALA A 12 7.65 16.27 -8.46
C ALA A 12 8.09 16.46 -7.00
N ILE A 13 7.76 15.52 -6.11
CA ILE A 13 8.20 15.55 -4.70
C ILE A 13 9.73 15.41 -4.61
N TRP A 14 10.31 14.55 -5.44
CA TRP A 14 11.73 14.18 -5.41
C TRP A 14 12.59 14.97 -6.41
N ASP A 15 11.97 15.95 -7.13
CA ASP A 15 12.69 16.81 -8.04
C ASP A 15 13.70 17.70 -7.30
N PRO A 16 14.92 17.91 -7.82
CA PRO A 16 15.91 18.78 -7.19
C PRO A 16 15.41 20.20 -6.92
N GLN A 17 14.58 20.79 -7.79
CA GLN A 17 14.00 22.11 -7.56
C GLN A 17 13.08 22.11 -6.33
N THR A 18 12.25 21.06 -6.17
CA THR A 18 11.39 20.91 -4.99
C THR A 18 12.22 20.79 -3.72
N ARG A 19 13.28 19.98 -3.73
CA ARG A 19 14.21 19.82 -2.61
C ARG A 19 14.85 21.16 -2.22
N TYR A 20 15.43 21.89 -3.16
CA TYR A 20 16.05 23.18 -2.89
C TYR A 20 15.03 24.25 -2.48
N ARG A 21 13.80 24.16 -2.95
CA ARG A 21 12.71 25.02 -2.49
C ARG A 21 12.41 24.76 -1.02
N ILE A 22 12.32 23.52 -0.60
CA ILE A 22 12.09 23.15 0.81
C ILE A 22 13.28 23.60 1.67
N TRP A 23 14.52 23.40 1.21
CA TRP A 23 15.70 23.89 1.94
C TRP A 23 15.65 25.41 2.15
N PHE A 24 15.30 26.15 1.11
CA PHE A 24 15.13 27.60 1.20
C PHE A 24 14.03 27.98 2.21
N GLU A 25 12.89 27.30 2.18
CA GLU A 25 11.78 27.57 3.09
C GLU A 25 12.18 27.33 4.53
N ILE A 26 12.89 26.24 4.83
CA ILE A 26 13.44 25.96 6.17
C ILE A 26 14.36 27.09 6.64
N GLU A 27 15.33 27.49 5.81
CA GLU A 27 16.28 28.55 6.12
C GLU A 27 15.59 29.92 6.30
N ALA A 28 14.62 30.21 5.47
CA ALA A 28 13.89 31.48 5.53
C ALA A 28 13.00 31.58 6.78
N HIS A 29 12.29 30.50 7.12
CA HIS A 29 11.51 30.43 8.38
C HIS A 29 12.40 30.48 9.62
N ALA A 30 13.57 29.85 9.59
CA ALA A 30 14.55 29.97 10.66
C ALA A 30 15.02 31.42 10.81
N ALA A 31 15.28 32.10 9.69
CA ALA A 31 15.66 33.53 9.70
C ALA A 31 14.52 34.43 10.24
N ASP A 32 13.26 34.16 9.91
CA ASP A 32 12.11 34.88 10.46
C ASP A 32 12.06 34.76 11.99
N ALA A 33 12.13 33.55 12.52
CA ALA A 33 12.14 33.31 13.96
C ALA A 33 13.32 33.99 14.66
N MET A 34 14.52 33.92 14.09
CA MET A 34 15.71 34.60 14.61
C MET A 34 15.55 36.13 14.61
N ALA A 35 14.88 36.68 13.60
CA ALA A 35 14.59 38.11 13.52
C ALA A 35 13.55 38.55 14.58
N GLU A 36 12.55 37.73 14.87
CA GLU A 36 11.60 37.98 15.95
C GLU A 36 12.26 37.95 17.33
N LEU A 37 13.23 37.04 17.51
CA LEU A 37 14.03 36.93 18.71
C LEU A 37 15.13 38.00 18.86
N GLY A 38 15.32 38.84 17.81
CA GLY A 38 16.34 39.89 17.81
C GLY A 38 17.77 39.35 17.57
N VAL A 39 17.94 38.11 17.17
CA VAL A 39 19.24 37.49 16.86
C VAL A 39 19.81 38.04 15.55
N ILE A 40 18.94 38.29 14.57
CA ILE A 40 19.31 38.92 13.31
C ILE A 40 18.42 40.15 13.02
N PRO A 41 18.84 41.08 12.16
CA PRO A 41 18.00 42.21 11.77
C PRO A 41 16.74 41.77 11.02
N LYS A 42 15.56 42.32 11.35
CA LYS A 42 14.31 42.07 10.61
C LYS A 42 14.43 42.38 9.11
N ALA A 43 15.21 43.39 8.76
CA ALA A 43 15.48 43.73 7.34
C ALA A 43 16.24 42.60 6.61
N ALA A 44 17.04 41.80 7.32
CA ALA A 44 17.75 40.66 6.74
C ALA A 44 16.79 39.53 6.41
N ALA A 45 15.92 39.13 7.35
CA ALA A 45 14.90 38.09 7.12
C ALA A 45 13.97 38.47 5.98
N LYS A 46 13.50 39.73 5.95
CA LYS A 46 12.69 40.25 4.85
C LYS A 46 13.41 40.16 3.50
N ALA A 47 14.68 40.54 3.42
CA ALA A 47 15.46 40.47 2.18
C ALA A 47 15.71 39.03 1.71
N ILE A 48 15.91 38.06 2.64
CA ILE A 48 16.03 36.65 2.32
C ILE A 48 14.74 36.14 1.64
N TRP A 49 13.56 36.43 2.20
CA TRP A 49 12.28 36.09 1.60
C TRP A 49 12.05 36.76 0.24
N GLU A 50 12.17 38.08 0.16
CA GLU A 50 11.87 38.82 -1.06
C GLU A 50 12.67 38.34 -2.25
N LYS A 51 13.94 37.98 -2.06
CA LYS A 51 14.82 37.54 -3.13
C LYS A 51 14.74 36.03 -3.40
N GLY A 52 14.55 35.22 -2.38
CA GLY A 52 14.55 33.76 -2.51
C GLY A 52 13.18 33.14 -2.82
N LYS A 53 12.07 33.77 -2.42
CA LYS A 53 10.71 33.22 -2.53
C LYS A 53 10.34 32.75 -3.94
N HIS A 54 10.74 33.49 -4.96
CA HIS A 54 10.45 33.18 -6.37
C HIS A 54 11.68 32.78 -7.19
N ALA A 55 12.81 32.59 -6.52
CA ALA A 55 14.04 32.19 -7.18
C ALA A 55 13.92 30.77 -7.76
N LYS A 56 14.42 30.61 -8.98
CA LYS A 56 14.68 29.27 -9.54
C LYS A 56 16.12 28.93 -9.20
N PHE A 57 16.31 27.84 -8.46
CA PHE A 57 17.64 27.37 -8.09
C PHE A 57 18.31 26.71 -9.29
N ASP A 58 19.52 27.17 -9.63
CA ASP A 58 20.30 26.57 -10.70
C ASP A 58 21.01 25.32 -10.21
N VAL A 59 20.41 24.16 -10.49
CA VAL A 59 20.93 22.85 -10.07
C VAL A 59 22.35 22.63 -10.60
N ALA A 60 22.61 22.98 -11.87
CA ALA A 60 23.93 22.81 -12.47
C ALA A 60 25.00 23.69 -11.79
N ARG A 61 24.61 24.91 -11.38
CA ARG A 61 25.47 25.79 -10.61
C ARG A 61 25.77 25.25 -9.22
N ILE A 62 24.76 24.75 -8.52
CA ILE A 62 24.92 24.11 -7.19
C ILE A 62 25.82 22.90 -7.32
N ASP A 63 25.60 22.01 -8.29
CA ASP A 63 26.46 20.84 -8.55
C ASP A 63 27.91 21.24 -8.88
N ALA A 64 28.13 22.35 -9.57
CA ALA A 64 29.47 22.87 -9.86
C ALA A 64 30.17 23.30 -8.58
N ILE A 65 29.48 24.05 -7.71
CA ILE A 65 30.01 24.47 -6.41
C ILE A 65 30.30 23.26 -5.54
N GLU A 66 29.38 22.26 -5.49
CA GLU A 66 29.55 21.05 -4.69
C GLU A 66 30.78 20.24 -5.12
N ARG A 67 31.09 20.19 -6.41
CA ARG A 67 32.32 19.54 -6.89
C ARG A 67 33.60 20.17 -6.33
N GLU A 68 33.58 21.45 -5.99
CA GLU A 68 34.71 22.16 -5.39
C GLU A 68 34.72 22.01 -3.87
N VAL A 69 33.60 22.34 -3.20
CA VAL A 69 33.53 22.41 -1.73
C VAL A 69 33.28 21.04 -1.07
N LYS A 70 32.86 20.03 -1.83
CA LYS A 70 32.55 18.64 -1.38
C LYS A 70 31.48 18.58 -0.30
N HIS A 71 30.51 19.48 -0.32
CA HIS A 71 29.43 19.56 0.65
C HIS A 71 28.18 20.17 0.03
N ASP A 72 27.08 19.43 0.00
CA ASP A 72 25.84 19.79 -0.69
C ASP A 72 25.13 21.01 -0.07
N VAL A 73 24.98 21.06 1.26
CA VAL A 73 24.31 22.20 1.93
C VAL A 73 25.15 23.46 1.78
N ILE A 74 26.49 23.40 1.91
CA ILE A 74 27.36 24.56 1.66
C ILE A 74 27.25 25.03 0.22
N ALA A 75 27.16 24.12 -0.74
CA ALA A 75 26.98 24.46 -2.15
C ALA A 75 25.65 25.21 -2.39
N PHE A 76 24.56 24.72 -1.79
CA PHE A 76 23.27 25.39 -1.83
C PHE A 76 23.31 26.78 -1.19
N LEU A 77 23.86 26.89 0.03
CA LEU A 77 23.99 28.18 0.74
C LEU A 77 24.85 29.19 -0.03
N THR A 78 25.91 28.74 -0.69
CA THR A 78 26.74 29.58 -1.57
C THR A 78 25.91 30.10 -2.73
N HIS A 79 25.17 29.25 -3.42
CA HIS A 79 24.27 29.66 -4.50
C HIS A 79 23.14 30.58 -3.99
N LEU A 80 22.56 30.29 -2.83
CA LEU A 80 21.56 31.16 -2.20
C LEU A 80 22.14 32.53 -1.88
N ALA A 81 23.43 32.64 -1.49
CA ALA A 81 24.10 33.90 -1.27
C ALA A 81 24.29 34.70 -2.55
N GLU A 82 24.49 34.05 -3.71
CA GLU A 82 24.52 34.73 -5.03
C GLU A 82 23.16 35.40 -5.33
N ILE A 83 22.05 34.81 -4.87
CA ILE A 83 20.69 35.35 -5.07
C ILE A 83 20.34 36.43 -4.04
N VAL A 84 20.57 36.14 -2.76
CA VAL A 84 20.17 37.06 -1.66
C VAL A 84 21.12 38.22 -1.51
N GLY A 85 22.43 38.05 -1.81
CA GLY A 85 23.44 39.05 -1.66
C GLY A 85 23.89 39.21 -0.19
N PRO A 86 24.32 40.45 0.25
CA PRO A 86 24.98 40.65 1.54
C PRO A 86 24.21 40.15 2.78
N GLN A 87 22.88 40.07 2.71
CA GLN A 87 22.05 39.61 3.82
C GLN A 87 22.10 38.07 4.01
N ALA A 88 22.63 37.32 3.03
CA ALA A 88 22.83 35.89 3.13
C ALA A 88 23.76 35.48 4.27
N ARG A 89 24.59 36.39 4.79
CA ARG A 89 25.41 36.15 6.00
C ARG A 89 24.59 35.76 7.25
N PHE A 90 23.28 35.96 7.23
CA PHE A 90 22.38 35.65 8.32
C PHE A 90 21.60 34.34 8.07
N VAL A 91 21.79 33.66 6.93
CA VAL A 91 21.25 32.34 6.65
C VAL A 91 22.06 31.28 7.37
N HIS A 92 21.43 30.21 7.84
CA HIS A 92 22.07 29.04 8.49
C HIS A 92 22.78 29.36 9.83
N GLN A 93 22.37 30.41 10.55
CA GLN A 93 23.00 30.81 11.78
C GLN A 93 22.74 29.83 12.92
N GLY A 94 23.79 29.22 13.48
CA GLY A 94 23.71 28.26 14.57
C GLY A 94 23.15 26.88 14.18
N MET A 95 22.71 26.70 12.96
CA MET A 95 22.17 25.46 12.43
C MET A 95 23.29 24.50 11.96
N THR A 96 22.92 23.24 11.77
CA THR A 96 23.75 22.24 11.10
C THR A 96 23.08 21.74 9.81
N SER A 97 23.86 21.16 8.90
CA SER A 97 23.32 20.65 7.64
C SER A 97 22.16 19.67 7.82
N SER A 98 22.19 18.84 8.86
CA SER A 98 21.12 17.86 9.13
C SER A 98 19.80 18.52 9.57
N ASP A 99 19.83 19.69 10.17
CA ASP A 99 18.60 20.45 10.48
C ASP A 99 17.81 20.74 9.20
N VAL A 100 18.49 21.02 8.10
CA VAL A 100 17.87 21.25 6.78
C VAL A 100 17.57 19.93 6.07
N LEU A 101 18.53 19.00 6.05
CA LEU A 101 18.42 17.75 5.31
C LEU A 101 17.32 16.85 5.85
N ASP A 102 17.26 16.65 7.16
CA ASP A 102 16.31 15.75 7.81
C ASP A 102 14.89 16.34 7.79
N THR A 103 14.76 17.63 8.11
CA THR A 103 13.48 18.33 8.02
C THR A 103 12.94 18.30 6.60
N CYS A 104 13.79 18.51 5.58
CA CYS A 104 13.40 18.40 4.18
C CYS A 104 12.96 16.98 3.80
N LEU A 105 13.72 15.96 4.19
CA LEU A 105 13.37 14.56 3.95
C LEU A 105 11.99 14.23 4.53
N ASN A 106 11.73 14.67 5.76
CA ASN A 106 10.45 14.45 6.43
C ASN A 106 9.30 15.16 5.71
N VAL A 107 9.48 16.39 5.24
CA VAL A 107 8.48 17.07 4.39
C VAL A 107 8.19 16.27 3.13
N GLN A 108 9.23 15.76 2.46
CA GLN A 108 9.07 14.94 1.24
C GLN A 108 8.37 13.61 1.54
N LEU A 109 8.72 12.92 2.62
CA LEU A 109 8.07 11.66 3.03
C LEU A 109 6.61 11.86 3.42
N VAL A 110 6.27 12.96 4.11
CA VAL A 110 4.88 13.35 4.42
C VAL A 110 4.08 13.55 3.15
N ARG A 111 4.60 14.34 2.19
CA ARG A 111 3.95 14.56 0.89
C ARG A 111 3.78 13.27 0.10
N ALA A 112 4.78 12.39 0.11
CA ALA A 112 4.71 11.08 -0.52
C ALA A 112 3.66 10.18 0.14
N ALA A 113 3.58 10.18 1.49
CA ALA A 113 2.55 9.45 2.22
C ALA A 113 1.14 9.93 1.89
N ASP A 114 0.93 11.24 1.73
CA ASP A 114 -0.36 11.82 1.35
C ASP A 114 -0.83 11.30 -0.03
N LEU A 115 0.08 11.18 -1.02
CA LEU A 115 -0.22 10.57 -2.31
C LEU A 115 -0.54 9.08 -2.17
N LEU A 116 0.26 8.33 -1.41
CA LEU A 116 0.03 6.90 -1.18
C LEU A 116 -1.30 6.61 -0.48
N ILE A 117 -1.69 7.45 0.47
CA ILE A 117 -2.99 7.36 1.16
C ILE A 117 -4.13 7.60 0.15
N ALA A 118 -4.01 8.60 -0.71
CA ALA A 118 -4.99 8.87 -1.76
C ALA A 118 -5.09 7.73 -2.78
N ASP A 119 -3.96 7.12 -3.15
CA ASP A 119 -3.95 5.95 -4.04
C ASP A 119 -4.63 4.73 -3.42
N VAL A 120 -4.39 4.48 -2.13
CA VAL A 120 -5.07 3.40 -1.40
C VAL A 120 -6.57 3.68 -1.30
N ASP A 121 -6.99 4.93 -1.08
CA ASP A 121 -8.41 5.32 -1.10
C ASP A 121 -9.04 5.04 -2.46
N ALA A 122 -8.37 5.36 -3.56
CA ALA A 122 -8.85 5.05 -4.91
C ALA A 122 -8.98 3.53 -5.13
N LEU A 123 -8.01 2.74 -4.68
CA LEU A 123 -8.07 1.27 -4.75
C LEU A 123 -9.24 0.72 -3.91
N MET A 124 -9.42 1.23 -2.70
CA MET A 124 -10.53 0.85 -1.82
C MET A 124 -11.89 1.18 -2.46
N ALA A 125 -12.03 2.34 -3.10
CA ALA A 125 -13.24 2.72 -3.81
C ALA A 125 -13.56 1.74 -4.96
N ALA A 126 -12.56 1.36 -5.75
CA ALA A 126 -12.71 0.37 -6.82
C ALA A 126 -13.09 -1.02 -6.24
N LEU A 127 -12.41 -1.48 -5.20
CA LEU A 127 -12.71 -2.75 -4.53
C LEU A 127 -14.14 -2.78 -3.97
N LYS A 128 -14.57 -1.70 -3.31
CA LYS A 128 -15.92 -1.57 -2.76
C LYS A 128 -16.98 -1.66 -3.86
N ARG A 129 -16.83 -0.88 -4.91
CA ARG A 129 -17.74 -0.90 -6.05
C ARG A 129 -17.88 -2.31 -6.64
N ARG A 130 -16.75 -2.96 -6.91
CA ARG A 130 -16.72 -4.30 -7.47
C ARG A 130 -17.24 -5.38 -6.50
N ALA A 131 -16.98 -5.23 -5.19
CA ALA A 131 -17.50 -6.14 -4.17
C ALA A 131 -19.03 -6.13 -4.15
N PHE A 132 -19.66 -4.97 -4.22
CA PHE A 132 -21.13 -4.86 -4.28
C PHE A 132 -21.70 -5.39 -5.60
N GLU A 133 -21.05 -5.11 -6.74
CA GLU A 133 -21.45 -5.64 -8.05
C GLU A 133 -21.51 -7.17 -8.05
N HIS A 134 -20.58 -7.82 -7.39
CA HIS A 134 -20.45 -9.28 -7.32
C HIS A 134 -20.84 -9.87 -5.96
N LYS A 135 -21.62 -9.14 -5.15
CA LYS A 135 -21.97 -9.53 -3.77
C LYS A 135 -22.44 -10.97 -3.65
N LEU A 136 -23.32 -11.39 -4.56
CA LEU A 136 -23.92 -12.73 -4.59
C LEU A 136 -23.46 -13.58 -5.78
N THR A 137 -22.44 -13.18 -6.53
CA THR A 137 -21.87 -13.98 -7.63
C THR A 137 -21.18 -15.21 -7.03
N PRO A 138 -21.72 -16.44 -7.23
CA PRO A 138 -21.16 -17.63 -6.62
C PRO A 138 -19.83 -18.00 -7.25
N THR A 139 -18.88 -18.40 -6.42
CA THR A 139 -17.60 -18.97 -6.83
C THR A 139 -17.15 -20.02 -5.83
N ILE A 140 -16.19 -20.84 -6.19
CA ILE A 140 -15.63 -21.83 -5.28
C ILE A 140 -14.52 -21.23 -4.42
N GLY A 141 -14.63 -21.43 -3.09
CA GLY A 141 -13.53 -21.20 -2.18
C GLY A 141 -12.49 -22.31 -2.31
N ARG A 142 -11.21 -21.92 -2.37
CA ARG A 142 -10.08 -22.87 -2.47
C ARG A 142 -9.17 -22.72 -1.26
N SER A 143 -8.87 -23.85 -0.61
CA SER A 143 -7.78 -23.95 0.36
C SER A 143 -6.76 -24.97 -0.14
N HIS A 144 -5.48 -24.74 0.06
CA HIS A 144 -4.39 -25.57 -0.49
C HIS A 144 -4.45 -25.75 -2.03
N GLY A 145 -5.14 -24.86 -2.75
CA GLY A 145 -5.40 -24.97 -4.18
C GLY A 145 -6.55 -25.93 -4.55
N ILE A 146 -7.20 -26.55 -3.57
CA ILE A 146 -8.27 -27.53 -3.74
C ILE A 146 -9.63 -26.88 -3.48
N HIS A 147 -10.67 -27.34 -4.17
CA HIS A 147 -12.05 -26.90 -3.94
C HIS A 147 -12.50 -27.24 -2.53
N ALA A 148 -12.96 -26.24 -1.80
CA ALA A 148 -13.51 -26.36 -0.45
C ALA A 148 -15.02 -26.14 -0.46
N GLU A 149 -15.48 -24.98 -0.02
CA GLU A 149 -16.90 -24.64 0.04
C GLU A 149 -17.26 -23.46 -0.86
N PRO A 150 -18.53 -23.32 -1.23
CA PRO A 150 -19.01 -22.14 -1.97
C PRO A 150 -18.77 -20.85 -1.20
N THR A 151 -18.38 -19.81 -1.92
CA THR A 151 -18.29 -18.44 -1.46
C THR A 151 -18.82 -17.50 -2.53
N THR A 152 -18.74 -16.18 -2.33
CA THR A 152 -19.05 -15.21 -3.39
C THR A 152 -17.80 -14.46 -3.84
N PHE A 153 -17.77 -14.04 -5.10
CA PHE A 153 -16.68 -13.22 -5.61
C PHE A 153 -16.64 -11.86 -4.92
N GLY A 154 -17.80 -11.31 -4.53
CA GLY A 154 -17.90 -10.10 -3.73
C GLY A 154 -17.22 -10.21 -2.38
N LEU A 155 -17.30 -11.37 -1.69
CA LEU A 155 -16.59 -11.60 -0.43
C LEU A 155 -15.06 -11.62 -0.62
N LYS A 156 -14.55 -12.15 -1.74
CA LYS A 156 -13.12 -12.08 -2.05
C LYS A 156 -12.64 -10.63 -2.19
N LEU A 157 -13.43 -9.78 -2.83
CA LEU A 157 -13.13 -8.35 -2.99
C LEU A 157 -13.32 -7.56 -1.68
N ALA A 158 -14.32 -7.90 -0.87
CA ALA A 158 -14.52 -7.34 0.46
C ALA A 158 -13.36 -7.67 1.41
N TYR A 159 -12.81 -8.88 1.33
CA TYR A 159 -11.60 -9.24 2.06
C TYR A 159 -10.40 -8.35 1.67
N ALA A 160 -10.19 -8.13 0.37
CA ALA A 160 -9.15 -7.22 -0.10
C ALA A 160 -9.40 -5.78 0.37
N TYR A 161 -10.63 -5.28 0.30
CA TYR A 161 -10.98 -3.96 0.82
C TYR A 161 -10.60 -3.80 2.30
N ALA A 162 -10.96 -4.77 3.16
CA ALA A 162 -10.65 -4.74 4.58
C ALA A 162 -9.13 -4.78 4.86
N GLU A 163 -8.35 -5.45 4.00
CA GLU A 163 -6.90 -5.45 4.06
C GLU A 163 -6.31 -4.08 3.72
N PHE A 164 -6.79 -3.43 2.64
CA PHE A 164 -6.33 -2.09 2.26
C PHE A 164 -6.84 -0.99 3.19
N PHE A 165 -7.98 -1.18 3.86
CA PHE A 165 -8.39 -0.30 4.95
C PHE A 165 -7.34 -0.28 6.07
N ARG A 166 -6.86 -1.44 6.52
CA ARG A 166 -5.77 -1.53 7.51
C ARG A 166 -4.44 -0.99 6.96
N ALA A 167 -4.19 -1.12 5.67
CA ALA A 167 -3.01 -0.54 5.03
C ALA A 167 -3.04 0.99 5.07
N LYS A 168 -4.21 1.59 4.81
CA LYS A 168 -4.42 3.04 4.95
C LYS A 168 -4.14 3.54 6.37
N GLU A 169 -4.71 2.87 7.38
CA GLU A 169 -4.48 3.23 8.78
C GLU A 169 -2.97 3.20 9.14
N ARG A 170 -2.25 2.17 8.65
CA ARG A 170 -0.79 2.09 8.85
C ARG A 170 -0.04 3.21 8.14
N LEU A 171 -0.43 3.59 6.93
CA LEU A 171 0.16 4.72 6.22
C LEU A 171 -0.08 6.05 6.94
N ILE A 172 -1.26 6.27 7.51
CA ILE A 172 -1.58 7.44 8.32
C ILE A 172 -0.67 7.49 9.56
N CYS A 173 -0.50 6.36 10.26
CA CYS A 173 0.42 6.28 11.40
C CYS A 173 1.86 6.55 10.98
N ALA A 174 2.34 5.93 9.90
CA ALA A 174 3.70 6.13 9.40
C ALA A 174 3.95 7.57 8.93
N ARG A 175 2.96 8.21 8.31
CA ARG A 175 3.00 9.64 7.97
C ARG A 175 3.19 10.50 9.20
N THR A 176 2.42 10.24 10.26
CA THR A 176 2.52 10.96 11.52
C THR A 176 3.88 10.76 12.19
N GLU A 177 4.41 9.53 12.12
CA GLU A 177 5.72 9.17 12.68
C GLU A 177 6.87 9.97 12.08
N VAL A 178 6.87 10.19 10.76
CA VAL A 178 7.93 10.96 10.08
C VAL A 178 7.63 12.47 10.01
N ALA A 179 6.48 12.93 10.45
CA ALA A 179 6.12 14.35 10.40
C ALA A 179 6.78 15.14 11.53
N THR A 180 8.10 15.10 11.64
CA THR A 180 8.89 15.79 12.66
C THR A 180 9.94 16.72 12.05
N CYS A 181 10.30 17.75 12.80
CA CYS A 181 11.28 18.78 12.47
C CYS A 181 12.32 18.85 13.59
N ALA A 182 13.59 18.94 13.25
CA ALA A 182 14.65 19.24 14.20
C ALA A 182 15.52 20.38 13.68
N ILE A 183 15.59 21.48 14.45
CA ILE A 183 16.50 22.61 14.23
C ILE A 183 17.24 22.81 15.54
N SER A 184 18.15 21.93 15.87
CA SER A 184 18.75 21.80 17.20
C SER A 184 20.28 21.91 17.23
N GLY A 185 20.89 22.14 16.07
CA GLY A 185 22.35 22.34 15.92
C GLY A 185 23.13 21.03 15.88
N ALA A 186 24.45 21.14 15.99
CA ALA A 186 25.41 20.10 15.65
C ALA A 186 25.25 18.75 16.41
N VAL A 187 24.67 18.78 17.61
CA VAL A 187 24.49 17.57 18.46
C VAL A 187 23.16 17.59 19.24
N GLY A 188 22.20 18.39 18.79
CA GLY A 188 20.85 18.42 19.38
C GLY A 188 20.71 19.19 20.70
N THR A 189 21.70 20.01 21.07
CA THR A 189 21.72 20.69 22.38
C THR A 189 21.25 22.14 22.35
N PHE A 190 20.88 22.67 21.19
CA PHE A 190 20.50 24.07 20.98
C PHE A 190 21.57 25.08 21.41
N ALA A 191 22.85 24.69 21.43
CA ALA A 191 23.92 25.54 21.93
C ALA A 191 24.04 26.89 21.20
N GLN A 192 23.68 26.94 19.92
CA GLN A 192 23.84 28.12 19.06
C GLN A 192 22.51 28.55 18.39
N VAL A 193 21.41 27.87 18.65
CA VAL A 193 20.08 28.20 18.10
C VAL A 193 19.04 28.09 19.22
N ASP A 194 18.11 29.04 19.29
CA ASP A 194 17.04 29.01 20.29
C ASP A 194 15.98 27.96 19.91
N PRO A 195 15.47 27.12 20.86
CA PRO A 195 14.41 26.14 20.57
C PRO A 195 13.14 26.72 19.95
N ARG A 196 12.88 28.04 20.14
CA ARG A 196 11.75 28.72 19.50
C ARG A 196 11.90 28.81 17.99
N VAL A 197 13.13 28.75 17.45
CA VAL A 197 13.38 28.70 16.00
C VAL A 197 12.87 27.38 15.45
N GLU A 198 13.15 26.25 16.12
CA GLU A 198 12.64 24.92 15.75
C GLU A 198 11.12 24.89 15.77
N ALA A 199 10.49 25.40 16.83
CA ALA A 199 9.03 25.44 16.96
C ALA A 199 8.38 26.23 15.81
N HIS A 200 8.96 27.38 15.43
CA HIS A 200 8.48 28.20 14.32
C HIS A 200 8.62 27.50 12.97
N VAL A 201 9.77 26.88 12.72
CA VAL A 201 10.00 26.12 11.45
C VAL A 201 9.06 24.93 11.38
N ALA A 202 8.89 24.17 12.48
CA ALA A 202 7.99 23.02 12.54
C ALA A 202 6.56 23.43 12.19
N GLU A 203 6.03 24.48 12.83
CA GLU A 203 4.68 25.00 12.55
C GLU A 203 4.54 25.45 11.09
N ALA A 204 5.48 26.23 10.58
CA ALA A 204 5.46 26.73 9.23
C ALA A 204 5.52 25.62 8.16
N MET A 205 6.25 24.52 8.44
CA MET A 205 6.39 23.39 7.54
C MET A 205 5.30 22.32 7.75
N GLY A 206 4.39 22.50 8.70
CA GLY A 206 3.33 21.55 9.03
C GLY A 206 3.83 20.26 9.69
N LEU A 207 4.90 20.36 10.48
CA LEU A 207 5.54 19.26 11.20
C LEU A 207 5.40 19.45 12.72
N ALA A 208 5.60 18.37 13.48
CA ALA A 208 5.78 18.43 14.92
C ALA A 208 7.26 18.68 15.26
N VAL A 209 7.52 19.23 16.43
CA VAL A 209 8.88 19.33 16.96
C VAL A 209 9.38 17.92 17.35
N GLU A 210 10.60 17.56 16.99
CA GLU A 210 11.25 16.35 17.48
C GLU A 210 11.60 16.53 18.97
N PRO A 211 11.06 15.68 19.87
CA PRO A 211 11.27 15.87 21.31
C PRO A 211 12.74 15.85 21.73
N VAL A 212 13.55 15.02 21.06
CA VAL A 212 14.99 14.93 21.26
C VAL A 212 15.67 14.38 20.01
N SER A 213 16.63 15.13 19.52
CA SER A 213 17.49 14.70 18.41
C SER A 213 18.94 14.62 18.86
N THR A 214 19.78 14.01 18.05
CA THR A 214 21.23 14.18 18.08
C THR A 214 21.63 15.21 17.03
N GLN A 215 22.60 14.95 16.16
CA GLN A 215 22.77 15.74 14.94
C GLN A 215 21.66 15.46 13.91
N VAL A 216 20.95 14.34 14.07
CA VAL A 216 19.91 13.85 13.16
C VAL A 216 18.65 13.48 13.93
N ILE A 217 17.52 13.48 13.22
CA ILE A 217 16.27 12.90 13.69
C ILE A 217 16.47 11.37 13.85
N PRO A 218 15.91 10.71 14.89
CA PRO A 218 16.04 9.26 15.08
C PRO A 218 15.55 8.46 13.87
N ARG A 219 16.36 7.50 13.40
CA ARG A 219 16.09 6.73 12.18
C ARG A 219 15.09 5.60 12.35
N ASP A 220 14.71 5.24 13.57
CA ASP A 220 13.60 4.33 13.83
C ASP A 220 12.27 4.84 13.24
N ARG A 221 12.04 6.15 13.21
CA ARG A 221 10.90 6.79 12.54
C ARG A 221 10.88 6.46 11.04
N HIS A 222 12.02 6.65 10.37
CA HIS A 222 12.16 6.34 8.95
C HIS A 222 12.05 4.84 8.70
N ALA A 223 12.67 4.01 9.55
CA ALA A 223 12.59 2.55 9.47
C ALA A 223 11.14 2.05 9.57
N MET A 224 10.33 2.61 10.49
CA MET A 224 8.91 2.28 10.59
C MET A 224 8.14 2.72 9.34
N TYR A 225 8.44 3.89 8.78
CA TYR A 225 7.85 4.35 7.53
C TYR A 225 8.08 3.34 6.40
N PHE A 226 9.34 2.96 6.14
CA PHE A 226 9.67 2.01 5.07
C PHE A 226 9.14 0.60 5.36
N ALA A 227 9.13 0.14 6.62
CA ALA A 227 8.50 -1.12 7.00
C ALA A 227 7.01 -1.13 6.67
N THR A 228 6.32 -0.01 6.91
CA THR A 228 4.91 0.16 6.52
C THR A 228 4.73 0.05 5.00
N LEU A 229 5.57 0.72 4.21
CA LEU A 229 5.54 0.57 2.74
C LEU A 229 5.73 -0.89 2.32
N GLY A 230 6.62 -1.61 2.99
CA GLY A 230 6.86 -3.05 2.76
C GLY A 230 5.63 -3.91 3.03
N VAL A 231 4.90 -3.65 4.12
CA VAL A 231 3.64 -4.34 4.45
C VAL A 231 2.56 -4.03 3.41
N VAL A 232 2.41 -2.77 3.01
CA VAL A 232 1.45 -2.38 1.97
C VAL A 232 1.80 -3.04 0.63
N ALA A 233 3.07 -3.07 0.26
CA ALA A 233 3.54 -3.75 -0.95
C ALA A 233 3.25 -5.27 -0.92
N ALA A 234 3.34 -5.92 0.24
CA ALA A 234 2.97 -7.32 0.38
C ALA A 234 1.47 -7.55 0.12
N SER A 235 0.60 -6.65 0.60
CA SER A 235 -0.84 -6.67 0.31
C SER A 235 -1.13 -6.44 -1.19
N VAL A 236 -0.41 -5.53 -1.81
CA VAL A 236 -0.47 -5.27 -3.26
C VAL A 236 -0.11 -6.52 -4.07
N GLU A 237 0.99 -7.19 -3.70
CA GLU A 237 1.41 -8.44 -4.36
C GLU A 237 0.39 -9.57 -4.15
N ARG A 238 -0.15 -9.71 -2.94
CA ARG A 238 -1.16 -10.73 -2.64
C ARG A 238 -2.38 -10.60 -3.56
N LEU A 239 -2.93 -9.38 -3.71
CA LEU A 239 -4.10 -9.15 -4.55
C LEU A 239 -3.79 -9.36 -6.04
N ALA A 240 -2.64 -8.87 -6.52
CA ALA A 240 -2.19 -9.09 -7.88
C ALA A 240 -1.98 -10.60 -8.18
N THR A 241 -1.48 -11.36 -7.21
CA THR A 241 -1.30 -12.81 -7.31
C THR A 241 -2.65 -13.54 -7.36
N GLU A 242 -3.65 -13.12 -6.58
CA GLU A 242 -5.01 -13.67 -6.68
C GLU A 242 -5.59 -13.49 -8.09
N ILE A 243 -5.43 -12.30 -8.69
CA ILE A 243 -5.89 -12.04 -10.06
C ILE A 243 -5.19 -12.96 -11.06
N ARG A 244 -3.88 -13.15 -10.94
CA ARG A 244 -3.12 -14.06 -11.80
C ARG A 244 -3.60 -15.51 -11.66
N HIS A 245 -3.95 -15.96 -10.44
CA HIS A 245 -4.54 -17.28 -10.21
C HIS A 245 -5.92 -17.41 -10.88
N LEU A 246 -6.75 -16.38 -10.82
CA LEU A 246 -8.07 -16.38 -11.44
C LEU A 246 -8.01 -16.40 -12.97
N GLN A 247 -6.95 -15.85 -13.56
CA GLN A 247 -6.75 -15.78 -15.01
C GLN A 247 -6.12 -17.04 -15.63
N ARG A 248 -5.65 -18.01 -14.82
CA ARG A 248 -5.08 -19.25 -15.36
C ARG A 248 -6.10 -19.98 -16.24
N THR A 249 -5.61 -20.58 -17.31
CA THR A 249 -6.43 -21.30 -18.32
C THR A 249 -7.41 -22.29 -17.71
N GLU A 250 -6.99 -23.04 -16.66
CA GLU A 250 -7.78 -24.07 -16.00
C GLU A 250 -8.83 -23.49 -15.02
N VAL A 251 -8.70 -22.20 -14.67
CA VAL A 251 -9.58 -21.47 -13.75
C VAL A 251 -10.48 -20.51 -14.52
N LEU A 252 -9.91 -19.54 -15.17
CA LEU A 252 -10.52 -18.51 -16.02
C LEU A 252 -11.82 -17.94 -15.42
N GLU A 253 -11.75 -17.50 -14.15
CA GLU A 253 -12.87 -16.90 -13.42
C GLU A 253 -12.87 -15.38 -13.52
N ALA A 254 -11.69 -14.78 -13.73
CA ALA A 254 -11.51 -13.37 -14.05
C ALA A 254 -10.23 -13.18 -14.86
N GLU A 255 -10.13 -12.07 -15.60
CA GLU A 255 -8.93 -11.69 -16.33
C GLU A 255 -8.74 -10.17 -16.34
N GLU A 256 -7.50 -9.72 -16.55
CA GLU A 256 -7.19 -8.32 -16.85
C GLU A 256 -7.92 -7.86 -18.11
N PHE A 257 -8.39 -6.61 -18.08
CA PHE A 257 -8.99 -6.01 -19.27
C PHE A 257 -7.96 -5.93 -20.40
N PHE A 258 -8.34 -6.44 -21.54
CA PHE A 258 -7.53 -6.45 -22.75
C PHE A 258 -8.13 -5.46 -23.77
N SER A 259 -7.41 -4.36 -24.02
CA SER A 259 -7.90 -3.31 -24.91
C SER A 259 -7.82 -3.73 -26.39
N GLU A 260 -8.68 -3.14 -27.22
CA GLU A 260 -8.62 -3.32 -28.66
C GLU A 260 -7.23 -2.91 -29.19
N GLY A 261 -6.67 -3.73 -30.06
CA GLY A 261 -5.33 -3.53 -30.61
C GLY A 261 -4.15 -3.91 -29.71
N GLN A 262 -4.39 -4.24 -28.44
CA GLN A 262 -3.34 -4.71 -27.53
C GLN A 262 -2.79 -6.05 -28.02
N LYS A 263 -1.47 -6.25 -27.89
CA LYS A 263 -0.78 -7.52 -28.18
C LYS A 263 -0.45 -8.25 -26.89
N GLY A 264 -0.99 -9.45 -26.69
CA GLY A 264 -0.79 -10.25 -25.48
C GLY A 264 0.44 -11.16 -25.55
N SER A 265 0.90 -11.48 -26.75
CA SER A 265 2.04 -12.35 -27.00
C SER A 265 2.67 -12.02 -28.35
N SER A 266 3.99 -12.13 -28.45
CA SER A 266 4.72 -11.97 -29.71
C SER A 266 4.58 -13.18 -30.66
N ALA A 267 4.27 -14.36 -30.09
CA ALA A 267 4.23 -15.63 -30.83
C ALA A 267 2.80 -16.17 -31.03
N MET A 268 1.91 -15.98 -30.05
CA MET A 268 0.55 -16.55 -30.05
C MET A 268 -0.51 -15.44 -29.96
N PRO A 269 -1.19 -15.08 -31.06
CA PRO A 269 -2.09 -13.92 -31.11
C PRO A 269 -3.29 -14.00 -30.15
N HIS A 270 -3.73 -15.20 -29.77
CA HIS A 270 -4.85 -15.42 -28.84
C HIS A 270 -4.47 -15.36 -27.36
N LYS A 271 -3.16 -15.39 -27.05
CA LYS A 271 -2.68 -15.49 -25.67
C LYS A 271 -2.77 -14.15 -24.95
N ARG A 272 -3.56 -14.10 -23.86
CA ARG A 272 -3.74 -12.93 -23.00
C ARG A 272 -3.02 -13.18 -21.69
N ASN A 273 -1.86 -12.57 -21.54
CA ASN A 273 -1.04 -12.70 -20.31
C ASN A 273 -1.47 -11.66 -19.28
N PRO A 274 -1.45 -11.98 -17.96
CA PRO A 274 -1.71 -11.03 -16.88
C PRO A 274 -0.48 -10.12 -16.62
N VAL A 275 -0.05 -9.39 -17.66
CA VAL A 275 1.23 -8.65 -17.66
C VAL A 275 1.23 -7.51 -16.63
N LEU A 276 0.08 -6.88 -16.39
CA LEU A 276 -0.02 -5.79 -15.43
C LEU A 276 0.11 -6.31 -13.99
N SER A 277 -0.58 -7.40 -13.66
CA SER A 277 -0.47 -8.04 -12.33
C SER A 277 0.92 -8.65 -12.11
N GLU A 278 1.55 -9.23 -13.14
CA GLU A 278 2.94 -9.71 -13.08
C GLU A 278 3.91 -8.56 -12.78
N ASN A 279 3.75 -7.44 -13.46
CA ASN A 279 4.55 -6.24 -13.21
C ASN A 279 4.36 -5.72 -11.77
N VAL A 280 3.12 -5.63 -11.29
CA VAL A 280 2.81 -5.22 -9.91
C VAL A 280 3.49 -6.14 -8.89
N THR A 281 3.45 -7.47 -9.09
CA THR A 281 4.14 -8.40 -8.19
C THR A 281 5.66 -8.20 -8.18
N GLY A 282 6.25 -7.89 -9.34
CA GLY A 282 7.67 -7.56 -9.43
C GLY A 282 8.04 -6.27 -8.69
N LEU A 283 7.26 -5.22 -8.89
CA LEU A 283 7.46 -3.92 -8.23
C LEU A 283 7.34 -4.02 -6.70
N ALA A 284 6.36 -4.78 -6.20
CA ALA A 284 6.18 -5.01 -4.76
C ALA A 284 7.41 -5.66 -4.10
N ARG A 285 8.13 -6.52 -4.80
CA ARG A 285 9.39 -7.11 -4.31
C ARG A 285 10.46 -6.05 -4.09
N MET A 286 10.56 -5.07 -5.00
CA MET A 286 11.51 -3.98 -4.87
C MET A 286 11.21 -3.10 -3.66
N VAL A 287 9.94 -2.74 -3.44
CA VAL A 287 9.54 -1.95 -2.27
C VAL A 287 9.93 -2.67 -0.97
N ARG A 288 9.69 -3.99 -0.87
CA ARG A 288 10.10 -4.77 0.32
C ARG A 288 11.62 -4.85 0.50
N ALA A 289 12.38 -4.88 -0.59
CA ALA A 289 13.84 -4.90 -0.51
C ALA A 289 14.42 -3.64 0.15
N TYR A 290 13.76 -2.51 0.02
CA TYR A 290 14.18 -1.24 0.62
C TYR A 290 13.93 -1.14 2.14
N VAL A 291 13.21 -2.09 2.74
CA VAL A 291 12.97 -2.13 4.19
C VAL A 291 14.26 -2.46 4.95
N THR A 292 15.05 -3.40 4.45
CA THR A 292 16.30 -3.83 5.12
C THR A 292 17.27 -2.68 5.32
N PRO A 293 17.70 -1.92 4.30
CA PRO A 293 18.64 -0.82 4.50
C PRO A 293 18.04 0.31 5.35
N ALA A 294 16.73 0.50 5.38
CA ALA A 294 16.09 1.46 6.27
C ALA A 294 16.19 1.02 7.75
N LEU A 295 16.06 -0.27 8.04
CA LEU A 295 16.27 -0.82 9.38
C LEU A 295 17.74 -0.73 9.81
N GLU A 296 18.67 -0.96 8.89
CA GLU A 296 20.12 -0.84 9.16
C GLU A 296 20.53 0.61 9.48
N ASN A 297 19.84 1.60 8.95
CA ASN A 297 20.07 3.02 9.25
C ASN A 297 19.73 3.43 10.70
N VAL A 298 19.01 2.61 11.45
CA VAL A 298 18.74 2.88 12.89
C VAL A 298 20.03 2.88 13.68
N VAL A 299 21.00 2.05 13.28
CA VAL A 299 22.30 1.91 13.94
C VAL A 299 23.28 2.91 13.36
N LEU A 300 23.38 4.08 13.96
CA LEU A 300 24.38 5.09 13.66
C LEU A 300 25.42 5.18 14.79
N TRP A 301 26.63 5.63 14.47
CA TRP A 301 27.65 5.85 15.47
C TRP A 301 27.40 7.15 16.22
N GLN A 302 27.28 7.06 17.54
CA GLN A 302 27.17 8.19 18.46
C GLN A 302 26.02 9.15 18.03
N GLU A 303 26.28 10.45 17.94
CA GLU A 303 25.30 11.45 17.54
C GLU A 303 25.00 11.43 16.04
N ARG A 304 25.91 10.91 15.22
CA ARG A 304 25.73 10.66 13.77
C ARG A 304 26.99 10.11 13.13
N ASP A 305 26.88 9.16 12.20
CA ASP A 305 27.74 9.03 11.04
C ASP A 305 26.93 9.26 9.75
N ILE A 306 27.59 9.32 8.58
CA ILE A 306 26.92 9.69 7.32
C ILE A 306 26.42 8.48 6.50
N SER A 307 26.52 7.25 7.00
CA SER A 307 26.15 6.03 6.27
C SER A 307 24.69 6.03 5.80
N HIS A 308 23.78 6.57 6.62
CA HIS A 308 22.34 6.67 6.28
C HIS A 308 22.07 7.51 5.03
N SER A 309 22.87 8.54 4.78
CA SER A 309 22.58 9.53 3.74
C SER A 309 22.54 8.95 2.33
N SER A 310 23.52 8.11 1.96
CA SER A 310 23.55 7.46 0.65
C SER A 310 22.39 6.49 0.47
N VAL A 311 22.00 5.79 1.53
CA VAL A 311 20.85 4.86 1.54
C VAL A 311 19.55 5.62 1.32
N GLU A 312 19.29 6.66 2.10
CA GLU A 312 18.03 7.43 2.06
C GLU A 312 17.82 8.15 0.73
N ARG A 313 18.89 8.65 0.10
CA ARG A 313 18.85 9.25 -1.24
C ARG A 313 18.38 8.28 -2.32
N MET A 314 18.57 6.99 -2.11
CA MET A 314 18.10 5.94 -3.02
C MET A 314 16.72 5.42 -2.62
N ILE A 315 16.55 4.96 -1.39
CA ILE A 315 15.34 4.24 -0.99
C ILE A 315 14.11 5.14 -0.87
N ALA A 316 14.26 6.41 -0.47
CA ALA A 316 13.12 7.30 -0.27
C ALA A 316 12.36 7.58 -1.58
N PRO A 317 13.01 8.07 -2.66
CA PRO A 317 12.34 8.26 -3.94
C PRO A 317 11.93 6.93 -4.59
N ASP A 318 12.76 5.89 -4.51
CA ASP A 318 12.50 4.65 -5.22
C ASP A 318 11.38 3.83 -4.60
N ALA A 319 11.31 3.71 -3.26
CA ALA A 319 10.24 2.97 -2.60
C ALA A 319 8.89 3.65 -2.78
N THR A 320 8.82 4.97 -2.57
CA THR A 320 7.58 5.73 -2.67
C THR A 320 7.05 5.78 -4.10
N ALA A 321 7.90 6.07 -5.10
CA ALA A 321 7.50 6.10 -6.50
C ALA A 321 7.07 4.72 -7.03
N THR A 322 7.79 3.66 -6.61
CA THR A 322 7.45 2.30 -7.02
C THR A 322 6.12 1.84 -6.44
N LEU A 323 5.85 2.16 -5.16
CA LEU A 323 4.59 1.78 -4.51
C LEU A 323 3.42 2.58 -5.07
N ASP A 324 3.55 3.89 -5.23
CA ASP A 324 2.57 4.78 -5.87
C ASP A 324 2.14 4.25 -7.24
N PHE A 325 3.10 3.96 -8.10
CA PHE A 325 2.83 3.40 -9.42
C PHE A 325 2.13 2.02 -9.35
N ALA A 326 2.57 1.15 -8.43
CA ALA A 326 2.01 -0.19 -8.29
C ALA A 326 0.56 -0.16 -7.80
N VAL A 327 0.23 0.70 -6.81
CA VAL A 327 -1.14 0.85 -6.29
C VAL A 327 -2.05 1.45 -7.35
N ALA A 328 -1.61 2.51 -8.05
CA ALA A 328 -2.38 3.12 -9.13
C ALA A 328 -2.66 2.12 -10.27
N ARG A 329 -1.67 1.30 -10.64
CA ARG A 329 -1.84 0.22 -11.63
C ARG A 329 -2.81 -0.84 -11.15
N LEU A 330 -2.70 -1.29 -9.92
CA LEU A 330 -3.60 -2.28 -9.33
C LEU A 330 -5.04 -1.76 -9.26
N THR A 331 -5.23 -0.48 -8.95
CA THR A 331 -6.54 0.20 -9.00
C THR A 331 -7.16 0.07 -10.39
N GLY A 332 -6.40 0.38 -11.44
CA GLY A 332 -6.87 0.25 -12.82
C GLY A 332 -7.19 -1.19 -13.23
N ILE A 333 -6.45 -2.18 -12.70
CA ILE A 333 -6.73 -3.60 -12.94
C ILE A 333 -8.07 -3.98 -12.28
N ILE A 334 -8.29 -3.65 -11.01
CA ILE A 334 -9.53 -3.96 -10.29
C ILE A 334 -10.73 -3.28 -10.92
N ASP A 335 -10.57 -2.01 -11.29
CA ASP A 335 -11.63 -1.20 -11.87
C ASP A 335 -12.18 -1.78 -13.17
N LYS A 336 -11.28 -2.29 -14.01
CA LYS A 336 -11.58 -2.84 -15.34
C LYS A 336 -11.59 -4.37 -15.39
N LEU A 337 -11.48 -5.06 -14.25
CA LEU A 337 -11.39 -6.52 -14.19
C LEU A 337 -12.59 -7.18 -14.90
N VAL A 338 -12.31 -8.02 -15.87
CA VAL A 338 -13.33 -8.83 -16.55
C VAL A 338 -13.62 -10.04 -15.69
N VAL A 339 -14.87 -10.23 -15.32
CA VAL A 339 -15.32 -11.34 -14.45
C VAL A 339 -16.21 -12.29 -15.26
N TYR A 340 -16.03 -13.59 -15.08
CA TYR A 340 -16.75 -14.65 -15.78
C TYR A 340 -17.61 -15.48 -14.81
N PRO A 341 -18.84 -15.01 -14.45
CA PRO A 341 -19.72 -15.73 -13.51
C PRO A 341 -20.08 -17.15 -13.99
N ALA A 342 -20.21 -17.34 -15.31
CA ALA A 342 -20.47 -18.66 -15.88
C ALA A 342 -19.34 -19.65 -15.63
N ASN A 343 -18.08 -19.22 -15.76
CA ASN A 343 -16.91 -20.06 -15.46
C ASN A 343 -16.79 -20.33 -13.94
N MET A 344 -17.09 -19.32 -13.11
CA MET A 344 -17.14 -19.52 -11.66
C MET A 344 -18.13 -20.63 -11.28
N ARG A 345 -19.35 -20.58 -11.85
CA ARG A 345 -20.36 -21.62 -11.64
C ARG A 345 -19.90 -22.99 -12.14
N LYS A 346 -19.37 -23.04 -13.37
CA LYS A 346 -18.81 -24.28 -13.95
C LYS A 346 -17.73 -24.90 -13.06
N ASN A 347 -16.82 -24.10 -12.52
CA ASN A 347 -15.78 -24.58 -11.62
C ASN A 347 -16.34 -25.06 -10.28
N LEU A 348 -17.35 -24.35 -9.74
CA LEU A 348 -18.05 -24.73 -8.53
C LEU A 348 -18.72 -26.12 -8.66
N GLU A 349 -19.31 -26.40 -9.80
CA GLU A 349 -20.03 -27.64 -10.09
C GLU A 349 -19.10 -28.78 -10.56
N ARG A 350 -17.83 -28.51 -10.82
CA ARG A 350 -16.86 -29.40 -11.48
C ARG A 350 -16.70 -30.78 -10.83
N LEU A 351 -16.87 -30.85 -9.52
CA LEU A 351 -16.72 -32.10 -8.74
C LEU A 351 -18.06 -32.77 -8.42
N GLY A 352 -19.11 -32.57 -9.23
CA GLY A 352 -20.37 -33.30 -9.11
C GLY A 352 -21.05 -33.20 -7.73
N GLY A 353 -21.00 -32.01 -7.13
CA GLY A 353 -21.68 -31.74 -5.85
C GLY A 353 -20.88 -32.05 -4.58
N LEU A 354 -19.62 -32.50 -4.66
CA LEU A 354 -18.78 -32.82 -3.49
C LEU A 354 -18.60 -31.65 -2.52
N ILE A 355 -18.74 -30.42 -2.98
CA ILE A 355 -18.71 -29.20 -2.17
C ILE A 355 -19.78 -29.16 -1.07
N HIS A 356 -20.82 -30.00 -1.17
CA HIS A 356 -21.90 -30.12 -0.17
C HIS A 356 -21.68 -31.22 0.86
N SER A 357 -20.57 -31.96 0.78
CA SER A 357 -20.29 -33.13 1.62
C SER A 357 -20.37 -32.86 3.13
N GLN A 358 -19.82 -31.73 3.59
CA GLN A 358 -19.89 -31.33 5.00
C GLN A 358 -21.34 -31.07 5.44
N ARG A 359 -22.13 -30.40 4.60
CA ARG A 359 -23.54 -30.12 4.95
C ARG A 359 -24.37 -31.38 5.06
N VAL A 360 -24.17 -32.34 4.16
CA VAL A 360 -24.81 -33.66 4.23
C VAL A 360 -24.40 -34.41 5.52
N MET A 361 -23.12 -34.40 5.86
CA MET A 361 -22.63 -35.03 7.09
C MET A 361 -23.27 -34.39 8.33
N LEU A 362 -23.38 -33.08 8.39
CA LEU A 362 -24.05 -32.36 9.48
C LEU A 362 -25.55 -32.67 9.55
N ALA A 363 -26.23 -32.77 8.41
CA ALA A 363 -27.65 -33.14 8.35
C ALA A 363 -27.89 -34.55 8.89
N LEU A 364 -27.06 -35.51 8.52
CA LEU A 364 -27.12 -36.88 9.05
C LEU A 364 -26.90 -36.93 10.57
N THR A 365 -25.94 -36.20 11.09
CA THR A 365 -25.68 -36.15 12.55
C THR A 365 -26.83 -35.48 13.30
N GLN A 366 -27.45 -34.43 12.75
CA GLN A 366 -28.62 -33.79 13.33
C GLN A 366 -29.85 -34.72 13.38
N LYS A 367 -29.90 -35.70 12.48
CA LYS A 367 -30.95 -36.75 12.44
C LYS A 367 -30.57 -38.00 13.28
N GLY A 368 -29.54 -37.92 14.10
CA GLY A 368 -29.20 -38.98 15.09
C GLY A 368 -28.15 -39.98 14.65
N MET A 369 -27.54 -39.84 13.46
CA MET A 369 -26.42 -40.69 13.09
C MET A 369 -25.14 -40.27 13.86
N ALA A 370 -24.37 -41.25 14.36
CA ALA A 370 -23.09 -40.95 15.00
C ALA A 370 -22.11 -40.25 14.01
N ARG A 371 -21.28 -39.38 14.53
CA ARG A 371 -20.39 -38.55 13.66
C ARG A 371 -19.47 -39.39 12.79
N GLU A 372 -18.86 -40.42 13.36
CA GLU A 372 -17.94 -41.35 12.69
C GLU A 372 -18.67 -42.15 11.60
N GLU A 373 -19.89 -42.53 11.86
CA GLU A 373 -20.77 -43.25 10.91
C GLU A 373 -21.17 -42.31 9.78
N ALA A 374 -21.63 -41.07 10.09
CA ALA A 374 -21.96 -40.05 9.10
C ALA A 374 -20.75 -39.73 8.20
N TYR A 375 -19.56 -39.63 8.79
CA TYR A 375 -18.33 -39.43 8.03
C TYR A 375 -18.08 -40.56 7.05
N ALA A 376 -18.13 -41.82 7.51
CA ALA A 376 -17.90 -43.01 6.68
C ALA A 376 -18.93 -43.11 5.53
N VAL A 377 -20.21 -42.83 5.83
CA VAL A 377 -21.30 -42.84 4.84
C VAL A 377 -21.07 -41.75 3.79
N VAL A 378 -20.78 -40.55 4.20
CA VAL A 378 -20.52 -39.42 3.26
C VAL A 378 -19.25 -39.69 2.45
N GLN A 379 -18.18 -40.17 3.08
CA GLN A 379 -16.91 -40.45 2.40
C GLN A 379 -17.06 -41.53 1.32
N ARG A 380 -17.73 -42.65 1.59
CA ARG A 380 -17.91 -43.71 0.59
C ARG A 380 -18.67 -43.22 -0.66
N ASN A 381 -19.71 -42.39 -0.47
CA ASN A 381 -20.47 -41.78 -1.56
C ASN A 381 -19.67 -40.71 -2.29
N ALA A 382 -18.93 -39.88 -1.56
CA ALA A 382 -18.05 -38.87 -2.15
C ALA A 382 -16.94 -39.51 -2.99
N MET A 383 -16.36 -40.63 -2.57
CA MET A 383 -15.31 -41.29 -3.34
C MET A 383 -15.84 -41.94 -4.65
N ARG A 384 -17.12 -42.33 -4.72
CA ARG A 384 -17.74 -42.74 -5.97
C ARG A 384 -17.83 -41.55 -6.97
N ALA A 385 -18.27 -40.39 -6.46
CA ALA A 385 -18.33 -39.18 -7.28
C ALA A 385 -16.93 -38.72 -7.72
N TRP A 386 -15.94 -38.77 -6.82
CA TRP A 386 -14.55 -38.44 -7.14
C TRP A 386 -13.97 -39.32 -8.27
N LYS A 387 -14.34 -40.60 -8.31
CA LYS A 387 -13.93 -41.53 -9.36
C LYS A 387 -14.75 -41.41 -10.65
N GLY A 388 -15.79 -40.58 -10.68
CA GLY A 388 -16.68 -40.42 -11.82
C GLY A 388 -17.65 -41.58 -12.05
N GLU A 389 -17.89 -42.44 -11.00
CA GLU A 389 -18.80 -43.59 -11.07
C GLU A 389 -20.28 -43.14 -11.02
N ALA A 390 -20.58 -42.05 -10.31
CA ALA A 390 -21.91 -41.45 -10.20
C ALA A 390 -21.75 -40.02 -9.64
N ASP A 391 -22.74 -39.13 -9.83
CA ASP A 391 -22.75 -37.86 -9.13
C ASP A 391 -23.04 -38.06 -7.62
N PHE A 392 -22.61 -37.08 -6.81
CA PHE A 392 -22.68 -37.24 -5.35
C PHE A 392 -24.12 -37.31 -4.82
N PHE A 393 -25.03 -36.49 -5.38
CA PHE A 393 -26.42 -36.45 -4.99
C PHE A 393 -27.11 -37.82 -5.28
N SER A 394 -26.99 -38.33 -6.49
CA SER A 394 -27.52 -39.61 -6.88
C SER A 394 -26.98 -40.78 -6.05
N SER A 395 -25.67 -40.71 -5.70
CA SER A 395 -25.04 -41.71 -4.82
C SER A 395 -25.68 -41.70 -3.43
N LEU A 396 -25.94 -40.54 -2.85
CA LEU A 396 -26.56 -40.37 -1.54
C LEU A 396 -28.03 -40.83 -1.55
N VAL A 397 -28.80 -40.49 -2.59
CA VAL A 397 -30.19 -40.92 -2.75
C VAL A 397 -30.29 -42.46 -2.82
N ALA A 398 -29.34 -43.12 -3.46
CA ALA A 398 -29.31 -44.58 -3.57
C ALA A 398 -28.82 -45.29 -2.30
N ASP A 399 -28.19 -44.61 -1.36
CA ASP A 399 -27.58 -45.19 -0.17
C ASP A 399 -28.64 -45.47 0.92
N ASN A 400 -28.74 -46.76 1.35
CA ASN A 400 -29.71 -47.16 2.33
C ASN A 400 -29.51 -46.54 3.72
N ASP A 401 -28.27 -46.31 4.14
CA ASP A 401 -27.99 -45.69 5.43
C ASP A 401 -28.36 -44.22 5.45
N VAL A 402 -28.16 -43.53 4.32
CA VAL A 402 -28.62 -42.14 4.15
C VAL A 402 -30.15 -42.07 4.21
N ARG A 403 -30.86 -42.94 3.50
CA ARG A 403 -32.32 -42.97 3.43
C ARG A 403 -33.01 -43.26 4.76
N LYS A 404 -32.34 -43.91 5.71
CA LYS A 404 -32.84 -44.11 7.08
C LYS A 404 -32.99 -42.81 7.87
N HIS A 405 -32.19 -41.80 7.54
CA HIS A 405 -32.11 -40.55 8.27
C HIS A 405 -32.61 -39.32 7.50
N LEU A 406 -32.41 -39.28 6.18
CA LEU A 406 -32.77 -38.16 5.31
C LEU A 406 -33.62 -38.66 4.14
N ASN A 407 -34.72 -37.97 3.87
CA ASN A 407 -35.46 -38.16 2.64
C ASN A 407 -34.85 -37.32 1.49
N GLU A 408 -35.32 -37.54 0.26
CA GLU A 408 -34.76 -36.87 -0.92
C GLU A 408 -34.94 -35.35 -0.89
N ALA A 409 -36.03 -34.82 -0.31
CA ALA A 409 -36.26 -33.39 -0.18
C ALA A 409 -35.25 -32.75 0.78
N GLU A 410 -35.00 -33.37 1.92
CA GLU A 410 -33.97 -32.95 2.91
C GLU A 410 -32.56 -33.01 2.34
N LEU A 411 -32.25 -34.03 1.53
CA LEU A 411 -31.00 -34.12 0.80
C LEU A 411 -30.88 -32.98 -0.21
N LYS A 412 -31.93 -32.70 -0.99
CA LYS A 412 -31.93 -31.62 -1.98
C LYS A 412 -31.72 -30.26 -1.32
N GLU A 413 -32.30 -30.04 -0.13
CA GLU A 413 -32.02 -28.83 0.66
C GLU A 413 -30.56 -28.71 1.06
N SER A 414 -29.87 -29.83 1.30
CA SER A 414 -28.43 -29.86 1.62
C SER A 414 -27.54 -29.41 0.43
N PHE A 415 -28.08 -29.39 -0.78
CA PHE A 415 -27.38 -28.92 -2.00
C PHE A 415 -27.78 -27.49 -2.40
N ASP A 416 -28.57 -26.79 -1.60
CA ASP A 416 -28.91 -25.40 -1.87
C ASP A 416 -27.75 -24.45 -1.55
N LEU A 417 -27.25 -23.74 -2.56
CA LEU A 417 -26.19 -22.74 -2.43
C LEU A 417 -26.57 -21.57 -1.53
N ALA A 418 -27.88 -21.23 -1.44
CA ALA A 418 -28.34 -20.11 -0.62
C ALA A 418 -27.93 -20.26 0.85
N HIS A 419 -27.79 -21.51 1.33
CA HIS A 419 -27.29 -21.79 2.67
C HIS A 419 -25.91 -21.18 2.94
N HIS A 420 -24.99 -21.24 1.98
CA HIS A 420 -23.65 -20.70 2.10
C HIS A 420 -23.61 -19.18 2.06
N PHE A 421 -24.65 -18.54 1.53
CA PHE A 421 -24.74 -17.08 1.34
C PHE A 421 -25.60 -16.34 2.38
N LYS A 422 -26.26 -17.08 3.30
CA LYS A 422 -27.20 -16.52 4.28
C LYS A 422 -26.61 -15.43 5.19
N HIS A 423 -25.29 -15.38 5.36
CA HIS A 423 -24.60 -14.40 6.19
C HIS A 423 -23.72 -13.42 5.40
N VAL A 424 -23.83 -13.38 4.08
CA VAL A 424 -23.09 -12.44 3.24
C VAL A 424 -23.41 -10.99 3.64
N ASP A 425 -24.69 -10.67 3.86
CA ASP A 425 -25.12 -9.34 4.33
C ASP A 425 -24.45 -8.95 5.65
N THR A 426 -24.40 -9.86 6.61
CA THR A 426 -23.75 -9.63 7.91
C THR A 426 -22.25 -9.31 7.74
N ILE A 427 -21.56 -10.00 6.82
CA ILE A 427 -20.14 -9.77 6.56
C ILE A 427 -19.95 -8.40 5.86
N PHE A 428 -20.81 -8.09 4.89
CA PHE A 428 -20.78 -6.79 4.21
C PHE A 428 -21.06 -5.63 5.17
N GLU A 429 -22.00 -5.78 6.11
CA GLU A 429 -22.24 -4.78 7.17
C GLU A 429 -21.02 -4.54 8.04
N ARG A 430 -20.29 -5.59 8.41
CA ARG A 430 -19.05 -5.48 9.20
C ARG A 430 -17.94 -4.74 8.45
N VAL A 431 -17.86 -4.93 7.14
CA VAL A 431 -16.79 -4.36 6.31
C VAL A 431 -17.11 -2.93 5.86
N PHE A 432 -18.35 -2.68 5.44
CA PHE A 432 -18.73 -1.42 4.79
C PHE A 432 -19.65 -0.53 5.64
N GLY A 433 -20.18 -1.03 6.76
CA GLY A 433 -21.14 -0.31 7.60
C GLY A 433 -22.60 -0.53 7.18
N LYS A 434 -23.53 -0.29 8.12
CA LYS A 434 -24.99 -0.52 7.92
C LYS A 434 -25.63 0.43 6.92
N THR A 435 -25.22 1.69 6.91
CA THR A 435 -25.81 2.77 6.08
C THR A 435 -25.65 2.48 4.59
N GLU A 436 -24.51 1.94 4.18
CA GLU A 436 -24.20 1.63 2.79
C GLU A 436 -25.02 0.49 2.17
N LEU A 437 -25.58 -0.39 3.01
CA LEU A 437 -26.47 -1.48 2.57
C LEU A 437 -27.91 -1.02 2.41
N ALA A 438 -28.31 0.02 3.15
CA ALA A 438 -29.67 0.59 3.05
C ALA A 438 -29.86 1.38 1.74
N ASP A 439 -28.84 2.10 1.29
CA ASP A 439 -28.88 2.94 0.09
C ASP A 439 -28.84 2.15 -1.24
N ARG A 440 -28.64 0.83 -1.17
CA ARG A 440 -28.46 -0.06 -2.35
C ARG A 440 -29.49 -1.21 -2.42
N LYS A 441 -30.52 -1.19 -1.57
CA LYS A 441 -31.70 -2.04 -1.67
C LYS A 441 -32.80 -1.31 -2.45
#